data_4a9519e78c7aac216abdb7984af7489c
#
_entry.id   4a9519e78c7aac216abdb7984af7489c
#
_cell.length_a   1.000
_cell.length_b   1.000
_cell.length_c   1.000
_cell.angle_alpha   90.00
_cell.angle_beta   90.00
_cell.angle_gamma   90.00
#
_symmetry.space_group_name_H-M   'P 1'
#
loop_
_entity.id
_entity.type
_entity.pdbx_description
1 polymer ?
#
loop_
_entity_poly.entity_id
_entity_poly.type
_entity_poly.pdbx_seq_one_letter_code
_entity_poly.pdbx_strand_id
1 'polypeptide(L)'
;AAIVAAHSIEPWEPDPATGSFVPATVIERPELKYPPHHLARRREGWVKLNYMVDREGTPYDIVVSGSSDDFYFEAVAIENIQETRFEPAHVQGRPVDASSMSTIIFTLGSDNLIAGEHSLFRKRYRETLMAIQAGDKNAAKTLMDQMHSGNRNLYENVYYHLAEYGWEARWGTAEGQYQALRLATINDQTQSYLPTDLLRKILVQKLRLQAPHYHLAPARRTIARILELEPTDEEGSVLAQVSEEVEKIIASNDTVSVPITIGRHRQYFHPLVRSSFRLDGNQGEVLELRIHCDRGYAIFTFTPQMLYTINSDWQSCGLVVVGVPDTKLIVI
;
A
#
# COMPACT_ATOMS: atom_id res chain seq x y z
N ALA A 1 23.94 -5.32 -13.76
CA ALA A 1 23.02 -6.22 -13.08
C ALA A 1 21.91 -5.38 -12.47
N ALA A 2 20.67 -5.74 -12.70
CA ALA A 2 19.55 -5.11 -12.03
C ALA A 2 19.49 -5.68 -10.61
N ILE A 3 19.47 -4.81 -9.61
CA ILE A 3 19.35 -5.24 -8.22
C ILE A 3 17.90 -5.14 -7.86
N VAL A 4 17.39 -6.26 -7.44
CA VAL A 4 16.03 -6.40 -6.95
C VAL A 4 16.09 -6.57 -5.44
N ALA A 5 15.62 -5.58 -4.72
CA ALA A 5 15.39 -5.71 -3.29
C ALA A 5 13.93 -6.14 -3.07
N ALA A 6 13.73 -7.39 -2.70
CA ALA A 6 12.45 -7.84 -2.17
C ALA A 6 12.55 -7.78 -0.64
N HIS A 7 11.80 -6.87 -0.06
CA HIS A 7 11.67 -6.81 1.39
C HIS A 7 10.26 -7.23 1.78
N SER A 8 10.16 -8.29 2.57
CA SER A 8 8.98 -8.53 3.37
C SER A 8 8.97 -7.48 4.48
N ILE A 9 7.91 -6.71 4.57
CA ILE A 9 7.71 -5.79 5.69
C ILE A 9 7.50 -6.64 6.92
N GLU A 10 8.36 -6.43 7.91
CA GLU A 10 8.38 -7.18 9.15
C GLU A 10 7.06 -7.16 9.91
N PRO A 11 6.81 -8.24 10.63
CA PRO A 11 5.53 -8.50 11.25
C PRO A 11 5.29 -7.61 12.46
N TRP A 12 4.05 -7.27 12.63
CA TRP A 12 3.44 -6.88 13.89
C TRP A 12 3.90 -7.81 15.04
N GLU A 13 4.38 -7.24 16.15
CA GLU A 13 4.75 -8.02 17.33
C GLU A 13 3.52 -8.71 17.94
N PRO A 14 3.57 -10.03 18.19
CA PRO A 14 2.42 -10.76 18.70
C PRO A 14 2.07 -10.34 20.13
N ASP A 15 0.78 -10.16 20.40
CA ASP A 15 0.26 -10.06 21.76
C ASP A 15 0.59 -11.35 22.53
N PRO A 16 1.35 -11.29 23.62
CA PRO A 16 1.73 -12.48 24.38
C PRO A 16 0.57 -13.27 24.98
N ALA A 17 -0.66 -12.68 25.02
CA ALA A 17 -1.85 -13.33 25.57
C ALA A 17 -2.53 -14.36 24.61
N THR A 18 -2.18 -14.40 23.31
CA THR A 18 -2.90 -15.19 22.30
C THR A 18 -2.15 -16.40 21.73
N GLY A 19 -1.15 -16.94 22.43
CA GLY A 19 -0.36 -18.07 21.93
C GLY A 19 0.60 -17.69 20.79
N SER A 20 1.81 -18.23 20.79
CA SER A 20 2.88 -17.83 19.87
C SER A 20 2.47 -18.03 18.40
N PHE A 21 2.12 -16.95 17.70
CA PHE A 21 2.05 -16.93 16.24
C PHE A 21 3.45 -16.61 15.70
N VAL A 22 3.91 -17.44 14.76
CA VAL A 22 5.14 -17.23 14.01
C VAL A 22 4.73 -17.03 12.55
N PRO A 23 5.00 -15.87 11.93
CA PRO A 23 4.61 -15.61 10.55
C PRO A 23 5.39 -16.50 9.56
N ALA A 24 4.86 -16.64 8.35
CA ALA A 24 5.56 -17.31 7.27
C ALA A 24 6.82 -16.53 6.88
N THR A 25 7.92 -17.26 6.64
CA THR A 25 9.20 -16.67 6.23
C THR A 25 9.70 -17.25 4.92
N VAL A 26 10.41 -16.47 4.12
CA VAL A 26 10.94 -16.92 2.82
C VAL A 26 12.10 -17.89 3.05
N ILE A 27 12.01 -19.12 2.51
CA ILE A 27 13.12 -20.08 2.44
C ILE A 27 13.92 -19.87 1.16
N GLU A 28 13.22 -19.80 0.03
CA GLU A 28 13.84 -19.69 -1.29
C GLU A 28 12.99 -18.77 -2.18
N ARG A 29 13.63 -17.80 -2.80
CA ARG A 29 13.01 -16.89 -3.76
C ARG A 29 13.77 -16.94 -5.08
N PRO A 30 13.09 -17.14 -6.21
CA PRO A 30 13.74 -17.12 -7.52
C PRO A 30 14.29 -15.71 -7.83
N GLU A 31 15.35 -15.67 -8.63
CA GLU A 31 15.88 -14.41 -9.13
C GLU A 31 14.79 -13.66 -9.92
N LEU A 32 14.60 -12.38 -9.58
CA LEU A 32 13.60 -11.56 -10.26
C LEU A 32 14.02 -11.23 -11.68
N LYS A 33 13.25 -11.69 -12.66
CA LYS A 33 13.48 -11.45 -14.08
C LYS A 33 12.99 -10.05 -14.45
N TYR A 34 13.92 -9.12 -14.72
CA TYR A 34 13.53 -7.78 -15.17
C TYR A 34 12.92 -7.85 -16.59
N PRO A 35 11.74 -7.24 -16.87
CA PRO A 35 11.16 -7.26 -18.22
C PRO A 35 12.10 -6.62 -19.25
N PRO A 36 12.51 -7.34 -20.34
CA PRO A 36 13.58 -6.88 -21.22
C PRO A 36 13.33 -5.51 -21.87
N HIS A 37 12.10 -5.22 -22.26
CA HIS A 37 11.76 -3.93 -22.86
C HIS A 37 11.75 -2.79 -21.86
N HIS A 38 11.53 -3.06 -20.56
CA HIS A 38 11.66 -2.07 -19.50
C HIS A 38 13.12 -1.83 -19.15
N LEU A 39 13.91 -2.89 -19.12
CA LEU A 39 15.37 -2.78 -18.99
C LEU A 39 15.97 -1.90 -20.09
N ALA A 40 15.61 -2.14 -21.35
CA ALA A 40 16.09 -1.36 -22.49
C ALA A 40 15.66 0.13 -22.42
N ARG A 41 14.51 0.42 -21.84
CA ARG A 41 14.00 1.79 -21.66
C ARG A 41 14.35 2.40 -20.31
N ARG A 42 15.08 1.68 -19.46
CA ARG A 42 15.45 2.08 -18.10
C ARG A 42 14.24 2.49 -17.26
N ARG A 43 13.11 1.76 -17.42
CA ARG A 43 11.91 1.99 -16.60
C ARG A 43 12.08 1.29 -15.27
N GLU A 44 11.74 1.98 -14.21
CA GLU A 44 11.67 1.48 -12.85
C GLU A 44 10.22 1.45 -12.36
N GLY A 45 9.93 0.64 -11.36
CA GLY A 45 8.59 0.49 -10.83
C GLY A 45 8.54 -0.34 -9.57
N TRP A 46 7.34 -0.56 -9.07
CA TRP A 46 7.08 -1.38 -7.89
C TRP A 46 5.72 -2.06 -8.00
N VAL A 47 5.58 -3.20 -7.29
CA VAL A 47 4.33 -3.94 -7.17
C VAL A 47 4.18 -4.41 -5.73
N LYS A 48 3.02 -4.12 -5.13
CA LYS A 48 2.64 -4.59 -3.81
C LYS A 48 1.62 -5.72 -3.95
N LEU A 49 1.95 -6.86 -3.37
CA LEU A 49 1.15 -8.06 -3.40
C LEU A 49 0.71 -8.45 -1.99
N ASN A 50 -0.55 -8.83 -1.84
CA ASN A 50 -1.05 -9.56 -0.68
C ASN A 50 -1.40 -10.97 -1.16
N TYR A 51 -1.10 -11.97 -0.35
CA TYR A 51 -1.32 -13.37 -0.69
C TYR A 51 -1.45 -14.21 0.57
N MET A 52 -1.94 -15.42 0.41
CA MET A 52 -1.93 -16.44 1.45
C MET A 52 -0.73 -17.36 1.26
N VAL A 53 -0.21 -17.91 2.34
CA VAL A 53 0.76 -19.03 2.35
C VAL A 53 0.10 -20.19 3.05
N ASP A 54 0.05 -21.34 2.39
CA ASP A 54 -0.54 -22.56 2.94
C ASP A 54 0.39 -23.25 3.97
N ARG A 55 -0.10 -24.32 4.56
CA ARG A 55 0.61 -25.12 5.58
C ARG A 55 1.84 -25.83 5.04
N GLU A 56 1.96 -25.97 3.73
CA GLU A 56 3.08 -26.56 3.00
C GLU A 56 4.09 -25.52 2.54
N GLY A 57 3.86 -24.20 2.82
CA GLY A 57 4.73 -23.10 2.44
C GLY A 57 4.56 -22.63 0.99
N THR A 58 3.40 -22.95 0.36
CA THR A 58 3.11 -22.56 -1.02
C THR A 58 2.21 -21.30 -1.02
N PRO A 59 2.57 -20.24 -1.77
CA PRO A 59 1.74 -19.06 -1.87
C PRO A 59 0.54 -19.30 -2.80
N TYR A 60 -0.62 -18.76 -2.42
CA TYR A 60 -1.84 -18.81 -3.21
C TYR A 60 -2.67 -17.53 -3.03
N ASP A 61 -3.74 -17.38 -3.80
CA ASP A 61 -4.65 -16.23 -3.76
C ASP A 61 -3.92 -14.88 -3.75
N ILE A 62 -3.07 -14.67 -4.77
CA ILE A 62 -2.21 -13.50 -4.89
C ILE A 62 -3.01 -12.32 -5.45
N VAL A 63 -3.02 -11.21 -4.74
CA VAL A 63 -3.75 -9.97 -5.06
C VAL A 63 -2.78 -8.81 -5.24
N VAL A 64 -2.86 -8.13 -6.38
CA VAL A 64 -2.16 -6.85 -6.59
C VAL A 64 -2.91 -5.76 -5.82
N SER A 65 -2.38 -5.33 -4.68
CA SER A 65 -2.98 -4.27 -3.85
C SER A 65 -2.45 -2.87 -4.18
N GLY A 66 -1.48 -2.78 -5.06
CA GLY A 66 -0.95 -1.54 -5.61
C GLY A 66 0.24 -1.79 -6.52
N SER A 67 0.45 -0.89 -7.48
CA SER A 67 1.60 -0.96 -8.37
C SER A 67 1.93 0.42 -8.94
N SER A 68 3.04 0.52 -9.66
CA SER A 68 3.36 1.65 -10.54
C SER A 68 2.55 1.65 -11.84
N ASP A 69 1.45 0.91 -11.87
CA ASP A 69 0.48 0.81 -12.97
C ASP A 69 1.10 0.24 -14.26
N ASP A 70 1.94 -0.77 -14.12
CA ASP A 70 2.63 -1.44 -15.23
C ASP A 70 2.38 -2.94 -15.23
N PHE A 71 1.65 -3.41 -16.24
CA PHE A 71 1.25 -4.80 -16.39
C PHE A 71 2.43 -5.78 -16.41
N TYR A 72 3.56 -5.40 -17.01
CA TYR A 72 4.72 -6.30 -17.11
C TYR A 72 5.43 -6.47 -15.76
N PHE A 73 5.54 -5.41 -14.97
CA PHE A 73 6.05 -5.51 -13.61
C PHE A 73 5.12 -6.35 -12.75
N GLU A 74 3.81 -6.17 -12.88
CA GLU A 74 2.81 -6.94 -12.13
C GLU A 74 2.88 -8.44 -12.46
N ALA A 75 2.96 -8.79 -13.75
CA ALA A 75 3.05 -10.19 -14.16
C ALA A 75 4.31 -10.87 -13.59
N VAL A 76 5.47 -10.23 -13.71
CA VAL A 76 6.73 -10.76 -13.16
C VAL A 76 6.69 -10.84 -11.63
N ALA A 77 6.09 -9.87 -10.96
CA ALA A 77 5.97 -9.89 -9.51
C ALA A 77 5.08 -11.04 -9.01
N ILE A 78 3.95 -11.28 -9.69
CA ILE A 78 3.06 -12.41 -9.39
C ILE A 78 3.81 -13.74 -9.62
N GLU A 79 4.46 -13.93 -10.76
CA GLU A 79 5.25 -15.13 -11.07
C GLU A 79 6.34 -15.37 -10.02
N ASN A 80 7.06 -14.31 -9.61
CA ASN A 80 8.11 -14.41 -8.59
C ASN A 80 7.56 -14.89 -7.24
N ILE A 81 6.39 -14.39 -6.81
CA ILE A 81 5.75 -14.88 -5.57
C ILE A 81 5.26 -16.30 -5.74
N GLN A 82 4.64 -16.67 -6.87
CA GLN A 82 4.15 -18.03 -7.12
C GLN A 82 5.26 -19.08 -7.05
N GLU A 83 6.47 -18.74 -7.46
CA GLU A 83 7.65 -19.62 -7.42
C GLU A 83 8.42 -19.54 -6.09
N THR A 84 8.10 -18.59 -5.19
CA THR A 84 8.74 -18.44 -3.88
C THR A 84 8.32 -19.58 -2.95
N ARG A 85 9.26 -20.13 -2.18
CA ARG A 85 9.02 -21.13 -1.15
C ARG A 85 9.10 -20.51 0.24
N PHE A 86 8.15 -20.85 1.10
CA PHE A 86 8.06 -20.31 2.44
C PHE A 86 8.18 -21.41 3.49
N GLU A 87 8.79 -21.09 4.64
CA GLU A 87 8.47 -21.77 5.88
C GLU A 87 7.06 -21.31 6.28
N PRO A 88 6.09 -22.24 6.48
CA PRO A 88 4.73 -21.85 6.79
C PRO A 88 4.61 -21.13 8.12
N ALA A 89 3.57 -20.34 8.27
CA ALA A 89 3.24 -19.76 9.57
C ALA A 89 2.85 -20.83 10.58
N HIS A 90 3.14 -20.60 11.86
CA HIS A 90 2.82 -21.53 12.94
C HIS A 90 2.01 -20.86 14.05
N VAL A 91 1.04 -21.57 14.57
CA VAL A 91 0.32 -21.26 15.81
C VAL A 91 0.54 -22.39 16.80
N GLN A 92 1.17 -22.11 17.93
CA GLN A 92 1.51 -23.12 18.94
C GLN A 92 2.28 -24.32 18.34
N GLY A 93 3.20 -24.06 17.40
CA GLY A 93 4.02 -25.06 16.73
C GLY A 93 3.30 -25.87 15.63
N ARG A 94 2.06 -25.56 15.30
CA ARG A 94 1.30 -26.21 14.20
C ARG A 94 1.27 -25.29 12.99
N PRO A 95 1.56 -25.79 11.77
CA PRO A 95 1.48 -24.97 10.58
C PRO A 95 0.03 -24.56 10.29
N VAL A 96 -0.14 -23.32 9.87
CA VAL A 96 -1.45 -22.72 9.55
C VAL A 96 -1.37 -21.93 8.24
N ASP A 97 -2.50 -21.81 7.56
CA ASP A 97 -2.65 -20.90 6.45
C ASP A 97 -2.62 -19.46 6.98
N ALA A 98 -1.76 -18.63 6.41
CA ALA A 98 -1.56 -17.25 6.89
C ALA A 98 -1.42 -16.25 5.77
N SER A 99 -1.91 -15.02 6.00
CA SER A 99 -1.70 -13.91 5.09
C SER A 99 -0.23 -13.45 5.11
N SER A 100 0.21 -12.99 3.96
CA SER A 100 1.52 -12.37 3.80
C SER A 100 1.46 -11.22 2.79
N MET A 101 2.48 -10.35 2.82
CA MET A 101 2.55 -9.20 1.94
C MET A 101 3.99 -9.00 1.48
N SER A 102 4.17 -8.68 0.20
CA SER A 102 5.47 -8.31 -0.35
C SER A 102 5.36 -7.08 -1.23
N THR A 103 6.36 -6.21 -1.16
CA THR A 103 6.56 -5.14 -2.14
C THR A 103 7.79 -5.48 -2.96
N ILE A 104 7.60 -5.71 -4.25
CA ILE A 104 8.68 -5.98 -5.20
C ILE A 104 9.03 -4.68 -5.91
N ILE A 105 10.31 -4.29 -5.86
CA ILE A 105 10.82 -3.06 -6.43
C ILE A 105 11.72 -3.40 -7.62
N PHE A 106 11.41 -2.83 -8.76
CA PHE A 106 12.18 -2.92 -10.00
C PHE A 106 13.03 -1.66 -10.13
N THR A 107 14.31 -1.74 -9.77
CA THR A 107 15.27 -0.64 -9.84
C THR A 107 16.49 -1.02 -10.67
N LEU A 108 17.08 -0.03 -11.32
CA LEU A 108 18.29 -0.17 -12.17
C LEU A 108 19.52 0.46 -11.50
N GLY A 109 19.40 0.94 -10.27
CA GLY A 109 20.50 1.46 -9.48
C GLY A 109 21.50 0.36 -9.09
N SER A 110 22.80 0.65 -9.12
CA SER A 110 23.77 -0.16 -8.39
C SER A 110 23.66 0.14 -6.89
N ASP A 111 24.05 -0.79 -6.03
CA ASP A 111 23.93 -0.78 -4.56
C ASP A 111 24.33 0.53 -3.83
N ASN A 112 24.99 1.46 -4.53
CA ASN A 112 25.53 2.69 -3.94
C ASN A 112 25.13 3.98 -4.70
N LEU A 113 24.31 3.91 -5.74
CA LEU A 113 23.90 5.10 -6.50
C LEU A 113 22.38 5.11 -6.63
N ILE A 114 21.72 5.86 -5.77
CA ILE A 114 20.34 6.31 -6.02
C ILE A 114 20.39 7.05 -7.34
N ALA A 115 19.70 6.56 -8.37
CA ALA A 115 19.60 7.27 -9.63
C ALA A 115 19.00 8.65 -9.35
N GLY A 116 19.80 9.70 -9.51
CA GLY A 116 19.36 11.06 -9.29
C GLY A 116 18.34 11.51 -10.34
N GLU A 117 17.78 12.67 -10.11
CA GLU A 117 16.83 13.27 -11.04
C GLU A 117 17.49 13.67 -12.37
N HIS A 118 16.77 13.50 -13.48
CA HIS A 118 17.17 14.08 -14.75
C HIS A 118 17.02 15.60 -14.76
N SER A 119 17.92 16.31 -15.39
CA SER A 119 17.93 17.79 -15.42
C SER A 119 16.61 18.39 -15.93
N LEU A 120 15.98 17.73 -16.91
CA LEU A 120 14.70 18.14 -17.47
C LEU A 120 13.55 17.95 -16.48
N PHE A 121 13.54 16.83 -15.74
CA PHE A 121 12.58 16.57 -14.66
C PHE A 121 12.70 17.63 -13.57
N ARG A 122 13.92 17.90 -13.09
CA ARG A 122 14.20 18.95 -12.07
C ARG A 122 13.70 20.32 -12.49
N LYS A 123 13.91 20.69 -13.75
CA LYS A 123 13.41 21.95 -14.28
C LYS A 123 11.90 22.00 -14.22
N ARG A 124 11.21 21.01 -14.78
CA ARG A 124 9.74 20.93 -14.80
C ARG A 124 9.13 20.87 -13.40
N TYR A 125 9.73 20.09 -12.50
CA TYR A 125 9.29 20.02 -11.11
C TYR A 125 9.31 21.40 -10.44
N ARG A 126 10.41 22.14 -10.57
CA ARG A 126 10.54 23.49 -10.02
C ARG A 126 9.52 24.46 -10.62
N GLU A 127 9.36 24.45 -11.93
CA GLU A 127 8.38 25.27 -12.64
C GLU A 127 6.94 24.92 -12.21
N THR A 128 6.64 23.64 -11.97
CA THR A 128 5.35 23.19 -11.44
C THR A 128 5.08 23.77 -10.06
N LEU A 129 6.04 23.72 -9.14
CA LEU A 129 5.88 24.30 -7.80
C LEU A 129 5.66 25.81 -7.87
N MET A 130 6.38 26.52 -8.75
CA MET A 130 6.18 27.98 -8.98
C MET A 130 4.78 28.26 -9.52
N ALA A 131 4.29 27.48 -10.49
CA ALA A 131 2.94 27.63 -11.04
C ALA A 131 1.86 27.37 -9.99
N ILE A 132 2.04 26.34 -9.16
CA ILE A 132 1.14 26.05 -8.02
C ILE A 132 1.14 27.24 -7.05
N GLN A 133 2.30 27.76 -6.67
CA GLN A 133 2.41 28.91 -5.77
C GLN A 133 1.77 30.18 -6.35
N ALA A 134 1.96 30.44 -7.64
CA ALA A 134 1.36 31.56 -8.35
C ALA A 134 -0.16 31.44 -8.57
N GLY A 135 -0.73 30.23 -8.40
CA GLY A 135 -2.15 29.97 -8.66
C GLY A 135 -2.48 29.73 -10.12
N ASP A 136 -1.47 29.49 -10.96
CA ASP A 136 -1.68 29.13 -12.36
C ASP A 136 -1.96 27.63 -12.51
N LYS A 137 -3.25 27.28 -12.41
CA LYS A 137 -3.74 25.89 -12.48
C LYS A 137 -3.39 25.25 -13.83
N ASN A 138 -3.49 25.99 -14.93
CA ASN A 138 -3.29 25.44 -16.27
C ASN A 138 -1.80 25.18 -16.55
N ALA A 139 -0.93 26.11 -16.19
CA ALA A 139 0.51 25.92 -16.31
C ALA A 139 0.99 24.75 -15.43
N ALA A 140 0.54 24.67 -14.17
CA ALA A 140 0.86 23.57 -13.26
C ALA A 140 0.42 22.22 -13.85
N LYS A 141 -0.82 22.11 -14.35
CA LYS A 141 -1.33 20.86 -14.96
C LYS A 141 -0.53 20.46 -16.18
N THR A 142 -0.23 21.38 -17.08
CA THR A 142 0.55 21.13 -18.30
C THR A 142 1.96 20.59 -17.96
N LEU A 143 2.63 21.19 -16.96
CA LEU A 143 3.95 20.75 -16.53
C LEU A 143 3.91 19.37 -15.85
N MET A 144 2.88 19.10 -15.05
CA MET A 144 2.65 17.77 -14.45
C MET A 144 2.41 16.70 -15.53
N ASP A 145 1.62 16.98 -16.55
CA ASP A 145 1.37 16.05 -17.67
C ASP A 145 2.67 15.77 -18.46
N GLN A 146 3.54 16.77 -18.64
CA GLN A 146 4.85 16.57 -19.25
C GLN A 146 5.81 15.76 -18.38
N MET A 147 5.73 15.85 -17.05
CA MET A 147 6.47 14.97 -16.15
C MET A 147 5.87 13.57 -16.14
N HIS A 148 4.54 13.44 -16.20
CA HIS A 148 3.85 12.15 -16.21
C HIS A 148 4.17 11.33 -17.47
N SER A 149 4.19 11.94 -18.63
CA SER A 149 4.52 11.29 -19.91
C SER A 149 5.99 10.89 -20.04
N GLY A 150 6.87 11.40 -19.18
CA GLY A 150 8.28 11.05 -19.13
C GLY A 150 8.54 9.66 -18.54
N ASN A 151 9.71 9.10 -18.88
CA ASN A 151 10.18 7.87 -18.25
C ASN A 151 10.85 8.23 -16.92
N ARG A 152 10.09 8.17 -15.82
CA ARG A 152 10.58 8.49 -14.48
C ARG A 152 11.21 7.28 -13.82
N ASN A 153 12.30 7.52 -13.10
CA ASN A 153 12.79 6.58 -12.11
C ASN A 153 12.01 6.69 -10.79
N LEU A 154 12.26 5.81 -9.84
CA LEU A 154 11.56 5.80 -8.55
C LEU A 154 11.78 7.08 -7.74
N TYR A 155 12.98 7.67 -7.81
CA TYR A 155 13.26 8.97 -7.19
C TYR A 155 12.35 10.07 -7.75
N GLU A 156 12.28 10.20 -9.07
CA GLU A 156 11.44 11.20 -9.74
C GLU A 156 9.95 10.96 -9.50
N ASN A 157 9.51 9.70 -9.35
CA ASN A 157 8.14 9.37 -8.99
C ASN A 157 7.76 9.95 -7.62
N VAL A 158 8.63 9.85 -6.62
CA VAL A 158 8.38 10.45 -5.29
C VAL A 158 8.12 11.95 -5.42
N TYR A 159 9.00 12.67 -6.10
CA TYR A 159 8.86 14.13 -6.26
C TYR A 159 7.69 14.52 -7.15
N TYR A 160 7.36 13.73 -8.17
CA TYR A 160 6.15 13.93 -8.96
C TYR A 160 4.91 13.89 -8.07
N HIS A 161 4.78 12.89 -7.22
CA HIS A 161 3.64 12.77 -6.31
C HIS A 161 3.63 13.84 -5.20
N LEU A 162 4.77 14.40 -4.83
CA LEU A 162 4.79 15.59 -3.96
C LEU A 162 4.28 16.86 -4.68
N ALA A 163 4.57 17.02 -5.98
CA ALA A 163 3.96 18.09 -6.76
C ALA A 163 2.45 17.87 -6.95
N GLU A 164 2.03 16.65 -7.17
CA GLU A 164 0.61 16.24 -7.23
C GLU A 164 -0.11 16.55 -5.91
N TYR A 165 0.49 16.23 -4.76
CA TYR A 165 -0.03 16.65 -3.46
C TYR A 165 -0.22 18.17 -3.38
N GLY A 166 0.77 18.96 -3.81
CA GLY A 166 0.66 20.43 -3.83
C GLY A 166 -0.48 20.92 -4.73
N TRP A 167 -0.68 20.29 -5.88
CA TRP A 167 -1.78 20.60 -6.79
C TRP A 167 -3.15 20.24 -6.17
N GLU A 168 -3.27 19.04 -5.59
CA GLU A 168 -4.47 18.57 -4.90
C GLU A 168 -4.81 19.44 -3.67
N ALA A 169 -3.81 19.89 -2.93
CA ALA A 169 -4.01 20.78 -1.79
C ALA A 169 -4.60 22.14 -2.19
N ARG A 170 -4.35 22.58 -3.42
CA ARG A 170 -4.83 23.88 -3.88
C ARG A 170 -6.13 23.82 -4.66
N TRP A 171 -6.37 22.78 -5.45
CA TRP A 171 -7.49 22.73 -6.39
C TRP A 171 -8.26 21.39 -6.39
N GLY A 172 -7.78 20.42 -5.66
CA GLY A 172 -8.32 19.07 -5.65
C GLY A 172 -9.08 18.74 -4.36
N THR A 173 -8.91 17.51 -3.89
CA THR A 173 -9.66 16.94 -2.78
C THR A 173 -8.74 16.41 -1.68
N ALA A 174 -9.27 16.21 -0.48
CA ALA A 174 -8.52 15.56 0.61
C ALA A 174 -8.11 14.12 0.25
N GLU A 175 -8.98 13.38 -0.47
CA GLU A 175 -8.65 12.05 -0.97
C GLU A 175 -7.52 12.10 -2.01
N GLY A 176 -7.54 13.06 -2.95
CA GLY A 176 -6.44 13.28 -3.90
C GLY A 176 -5.12 13.57 -3.20
N GLN A 177 -5.13 14.43 -2.18
CA GLN A 177 -3.97 14.70 -1.33
C GLN A 177 -3.43 13.43 -0.66
N TYR A 178 -4.32 12.62 -0.07
CA TYR A 178 -3.95 11.36 0.56
C TYR A 178 -3.33 10.39 -0.44
N GLN A 179 -3.94 10.20 -1.60
CA GLN A 179 -3.42 9.30 -2.64
C GLN A 179 -2.04 9.73 -3.14
N ALA A 180 -1.82 11.03 -3.35
CA ALA A 180 -0.53 11.56 -3.74
C ALA A 180 0.54 11.29 -2.67
N LEU A 181 0.27 11.57 -1.39
CA LEU A 181 1.21 11.27 -0.30
C LEU A 181 1.43 9.77 -0.10
N ARG A 182 0.40 8.95 -0.30
CA ARG A 182 0.51 7.48 -0.26
C ARG A 182 1.50 6.98 -1.31
N LEU A 183 1.43 7.48 -2.54
CA LEU A 183 2.33 7.11 -3.63
C LEU A 183 3.74 7.68 -3.44
N ALA A 184 3.87 8.90 -2.91
CA ALA A 184 5.17 9.48 -2.58
C ALA A 184 5.93 8.71 -1.48
N THR A 185 5.23 7.97 -0.62
CA THR A 185 5.81 7.25 0.51
C THR A 185 5.68 5.72 0.41
N ILE A 186 5.35 5.20 -0.77
CA ILE A 186 5.06 3.75 -0.92
C ILE A 186 6.29 2.86 -0.67
N ASN A 187 7.46 3.36 -0.98
CA ASN A 187 8.73 2.62 -0.90
C ASN A 187 9.63 3.10 0.24
N ASP A 188 9.13 3.95 1.16
CA ASP A 188 9.96 4.60 2.18
C ASP A 188 10.63 3.64 3.18
N GLN A 189 10.03 2.46 3.41
CA GLN A 189 10.61 1.42 4.27
C GLN A 189 11.72 0.63 3.59
N THR A 190 11.63 0.46 2.27
CA THR A 190 12.59 -0.33 1.49
C THR A 190 13.75 0.53 1.01
N GLN A 191 13.43 1.71 0.48
CA GLN A 191 14.39 2.69 -0.01
C GLN A 191 13.80 4.09 0.09
N SER A 192 14.25 4.87 1.07
CA SER A 192 13.82 6.26 1.20
C SER A 192 14.56 7.15 0.20
N TYR A 193 13.80 7.85 -0.63
CA TYR A 193 14.29 8.90 -1.54
C TYR A 193 14.16 10.31 -0.96
N LEU A 194 13.64 10.42 0.26
CA LEU A 194 13.42 11.67 0.96
C LEU A 194 14.37 11.79 2.16
N PRO A 195 14.90 12.99 2.46
CA PRO A 195 15.56 13.24 3.73
C PRO A 195 14.63 12.89 4.91
N THR A 196 15.16 12.31 5.97
CA THR A 196 14.38 11.81 7.12
C THR A 196 13.42 12.85 7.69
N ASP A 197 13.88 14.10 7.88
CA ASP A 197 13.03 15.18 8.40
C ASP A 197 11.86 15.53 7.48
N LEU A 198 12.09 15.50 6.16
CA LEU A 198 11.04 15.73 5.18
C LEU A 198 10.07 14.56 5.14
N LEU A 199 10.58 13.33 5.18
CA LEU A 199 9.76 12.12 5.23
C LEU A 199 8.83 12.14 6.45
N ARG A 200 9.34 12.45 7.67
CA ARG A 200 8.51 12.57 8.87
C ARG A 200 7.38 13.57 8.69
N LYS A 201 7.67 14.78 8.22
CA LYS A 201 6.66 15.82 7.96
C LYS A 201 5.58 15.34 6.98
N ILE A 202 5.99 14.65 5.92
CA ILE A 202 5.08 14.08 4.92
C ILE A 202 4.21 12.99 5.55
N LEU A 203 4.79 12.10 6.36
CA LEU A 203 4.04 11.04 7.05
C LEU A 203 3.05 11.61 8.06
N VAL A 204 3.42 12.65 8.83
CA VAL A 204 2.49 13.36 9.73
C VAL A 204 1.33 13.98 8.94
N GLN A 205 1.62 14.61 7.79
CA GLN A 205 0.57 15.17 6.94
C GLN A 205 -0.33 14.08 6.33
N LYS A 206 0.25 12.96 5.90
CA LYS A 206 -0.50 11.79 5.43
C LYS A 206 -1.42 11.25 6.53
N LEU A 207 -0.93 11.14 7.76
CA LEU A 207 -1.71 10.67 8.91
C LEU A 207 -2.92 11.57 9.19
N ARG A 208 -2.75 12.90 9.10
CA ARG A 208 -3.85 13.87 9.25
C ARG A 208 -4.96 13.70 8.20
N LEU A 209 -4.62 13.18 7.02
CA LEU A 209 -5.59 12.88 5.96
C LEU A 209 -6.23 11.50 6.13
N GLN A 210 -5.54 10.55 6.77
CA GLN A 210 -6.02 9.18 6.94
C GLN A 210 -7.15 9.05 7.95
N ALA A 211 -7.00 9.65 9.12
CA ALA A 211 -7.94 9.48 10.24
C ALA A 211 -9.36 9.99 9.90
N PRO A 212 -9.57 11.22 9.39
CA PRO A 212 -10.90 11.73 9.04
C PRO A 212 -11.60 10.96 7.91
N HIS A 213 -10.83 10.26 7.06
CA HIS A 213 -11.35 9.47 5.94
C HIS A 213 -11.40 7.97 6.23
N TYR A 214 -11.27 7.58 7.49
CA TYR A 214 -11.35 6.21 7.97
C TYR A 214 -10.33 5.23 7.32
N HIS A 215 -9.19 5.72 6.87
CA HIS A 215 -8.07 4.88 6.47
C HIS A 215 -7.33 4.34 7.71
N LEU A 216 -8.05 3.66 8.61
CA LEU A 216 -7.59 3.35 9.97
C LEU A 216 -6.41 2.37 10.00
N ALA A 217 -6.44 1.28 9.23
CA ALA A 217 -5.32 0.34 9.18
C ALA A 217 -4.07 0.97 8.54
N PRO A 218 -4.17 1.74 7.43
CA PRO A 218 -3.05 2.57 6.95
C PRO A 218 -2.55 3.60 7.98
N ALA A 219 -3.44 4.20 8.79
CA ALA A 219 -3.06 5.16 9.83
C ALA A 219 -2.18 4.51 10.90
N ARG A 220 -2.57 3.34 11.42
CA ARG A 220 -1.73 2.56 12.37
C ARG A 220 -0.32 2.31 11.82
N ARG A 221 -0.19 1.88 10.56
CA ARG A 221 1.13 1.67 9.93
C ARG A 221 1.91 2.97 9.76
N THR A 222 1.24 4.08 9.45
CA THR A 222 1.89 5.39 9.36
C THR A 222 2.40 5.86 10.73
N ILE A 223 1.63 5.66 11.80
CA ILE A 223 2.03 5.95 13.19
C ILE A 223 3.28 5.16 13.55
N ALA A 224 3.26 3.82 13.36
CA ALA A 224 4.41 2.97 13.63
C ALA A 224 5.66 3.46 12.87
N ARG A 225 5.50 3.79 11.57
CA ARG A 225 6.62 4.29 10.76
C ARG A 225 7.20 5.62 11.25
N ILE A 226 6.36 6.56 11.71
CA ILE A 226 6.86 7.83 12.25
C ILE A 226 7.62 7.59 13.56
N LEU A 227 7.16 6.67 14.40
CA LEU A 227 7.85 6.30 15.66
C LEU A 227 9.24 5.72 15.40
N GLU A 228 9.42 4.89 14.36
CA GLU A 228 10.73 4.37 13.95
C GLU A 228 11.71 5.48 13.49
N LEU A 229 11.19 6.61 13.04
CA LEU A 229 11.97 7.75 12.56
C LEU A 229 12.29 8.77 13.65
N GLU A 230 12.10 8.42 14.92
CA GLU A 230 12.40 9.27 16.08
C GLU A 230 11.75 10.66 15.96
N PRO A 231 10.42 10.77 16.16
CA PRO A 231 9.67 12.02 15.99
C PRO A 231 10.14 13.09 16.99
N THR A 232 10.03 14.36 16.60
CA THR A 232 10.21 15.48 17.53
C THR A 232 9.10 15.50 18.58
N ASP A 233 9.27 16.26 19.68
CA ASP A 233 8.24 16.39 20.73
C ASP A 233 6.90 16.91 20.20
N GLU A 234 6.94 17.85 19.24
CA GLU A 234 5.74 18.37 18.58
C GLU A 234 5.05 17.29 17.72
N GLU A 235 5.82 16.57 16.92
CA GLU A 235 5.32 15.44 16.11
C GLU A 235 4.79 14.33 17.01
N GLY A 236 5.46 14.02 18.12
CA GLY A 236 5.05 13.04 19.13
C GLY A 236 3.70 13.39 19.77
N SER A 237 3.46 14.66 20.07
CA SER A 237 2.17 15.12 20.60
C SER A 237 1.03 14.93 19.60
N VAL A 238 1.25 15.22 18.32
CA VAL A 238 0.28 14.97 17.24
C VAL A 238 0.02 13.47 17.09
N LEU A 239 1.07 12.66 17.13
CA LEU A 239 0.95 11.20 17.03
C LEU A 239 0.10 10.62 18.15
N ALA A 240 0.33 11.04 19.41
CA ALA A 240 -0.42 10.57 20.56
C ALA A 240 -1.93 10.87 20.39
N GLN A 241 -2.25 12.10 20.02
CA GLN A 241 -3.64 12.53 19.80
C GLN A 241 -4.32 11.73 18.68
N VAL A 242 -3.67 11.60 17.50
CA VAL A 242 -4.27 10.89 16.36
C VAL A 242 -4.34 9.39 16.64
N SER A 243 -3.35 8.81 17.34
CA SER A 243 -3.38 7.40 17.74
C SER A 243 -4.57 7.11 18.64
N GLU A 244 -4.81 7.94 19.65
CA GLU A 244 -5.98 7.81 20.54
C GLU A 244 -7.30 7.91 19.76
N GLU A 245 -7.40 8.86 18.83
CA GLU A 245 -8.59 9.01 17.99
C GLU A 245 -8.83 7.78 17.09
N VAL A 246 -7.79 7.27 16.44
CA VAL A 246 -7.86 6.06 15.61
C VAL A 246 -8.33 4.86 16.43
N GLU A 247 -7.73 4.61 17.60
CA GLU A 247 -8.12 3.49 18.47
C GLU A 247 -9.54 3.66 19.01
N LYS A 248 -9.95 4.86 19.36
CA LYS A 248 -11.32 5.17 19.78
C LYS A 248 -12.33 4.87 18.67
N ILE A 249 -12.05 5.27 17.42
CA ILE A 249 -12.91 4.96 16.27
C ILE A 249 -12.98 3.45 16.07
N ILE A 250 -11.85 2.73 16.13
CA ILE A 250 -11.81 1.27 15.96
C ILE A 250 -12.64 0.56 17.03
N ALA A 251 -12.53 1.01 18.28
CA ALA A 251 -13.25 0.43 19.42
C ALA A 251 -14.71 0.85 19.51
N SER A 252 -15.13 1.93 18.82
CA SER A 252 -16.51 2.40 18.83
C SER A 252 -17.44 1.48 18.04
N ASN A 253 -18.75 1.62 18.28
CA ASN A 253 -19.80 0.99 17.49
C ASN A 253 -20.27 1.89 16.32
N ASP A 254 -19.60 3.01 16.09
CA ASP A 254 -19.96 3.93 15.02
C ASP A 254 -19.73 3.29 13.65
N THR A 255 -20.61 3.60 12.71
CA THR A 255 -20.45 3.13 11.33
C THR A 255 -19.25 3.81 10.66
N VAL A 256 -18.32 3.00 10.19
CA VAL A 256 -17.18 3.44 9.38
C VAL A 256 -17.46 3.06 7.93
N SER A 257 -17.48 4.03 7.04
CA SER A 257 -17.83 3.81 5.62
C SER A 257 -16.65 4.18 4.73
N VAL A 258 -16.10 3.19 4.02
CA VAL A 258 -14.97 3.38 3.12
C VAL A 258 -15.39 3.08 1.69
N PRO A 259 -15.45 4.09 0.79
CA PRO A 259 -15.74 3.85 -0.62
C PRO A 259 -14.56 3.13 -1.27
N ILE A 260 -14.87 2.11 -2.08
CA ILE A 260 -13.91 1.34 -2.85
C ILE A 260 -14.35 1.23 -4.30
N THR A 261 -13.39 1.02 -5.20
CA THR A 261 -13.64 0.73 -6.61
C THR A 261 -12.78 -0.46 -7.03
N ILE A 262 -13.40 -1.47 -7.62
CA ILE A 262 -12.67 -2.63 -8.14
C ILE A 262 -11.89 -2.21 -9.37
N GLY A 263 -10.57 -2.39 -9.33
CA GLY A 263 -9.66 -2.05 -10.42
C GLY A 263 -9.63 -3.08 -11.54
N ARG A 264 -8.74 -2.88 -12.53
CA ARG A 264 -8.56 -3.74 -13.72
C ARG A 264 -8.24 -5.20 -13.39
N HIS A 265 -7.67 -5.49 -12.24
CA HIS A 265 -7.38 -6.86 -11.78
C HIS A 265 -8.61 -7.62 -11.31
N ARG A 266 -9.79 -7.01 -11.36
CA ARG A 266 -11.04 -7.60 -10.89
C ARG A 266 -11.05 -7.91 -9.39
N GLN A 267 -10.11 -7.35 -8.66
CA GLN A 267 -9.93 -7.52 -7.22
C GLN A 267 -9.63 -6.18 -6.55
N TYR A 268 -10.06 -6.05 -5.30
CA TYR A 268 -9.71 -4.94 -4.43
C TYR A 268 -9.40 -5.48 -3.04
N PHE A 269 -8.23 -5.13 -2.49
CA PHE A 269 -7.82 -5.51 -1.14
C PHE A 269 -8.11 -4.37 -0.17
N HIS A 270 -8.88 -4.65 0.89
CA HIS A 270 -9.20 -3.72 1.97
C HIS A 270 -8.72 -4.28 3.32
N PRO A 271 -7.80 -3.63 4.03
CA PRO A 271 -7.38 -4.06 5.34
C PRO A 271 -8.50 -3.79 6.36
N LEU A 272 -8.95 -4.83 7.06
CA LEU A 272 -9.98 -4.72 8.09
C LEU A 272 -9.37 -4.36 9.43
N VAL A 273 -10.05 -3.51 10.19
CA VAL A 273 -9.70 -3.13 11.57
C VAL A 273 -10.72 -3.63 12.59
N ARG A 274 -11.84 -4.19 12.11
CA ARG A 274 -12.91 -4.79 12.91
C ARG A 274 -13.21 -6.19 12.41
N SER A 275 -13.80 -7.01 13.27
CA SER A 275 -14.18 -8.38 12.95
C SER A 275 -15.51 -8.50 12.20
N SER A 276 -16.24 -7.43 12.00
CA SER A 276 -17.50 -7.43 11.27
C SER A 276 -17.51 -6.35 10.21
N PHE A 277 -18.08 -6.67 9.05
CA PHE A 277 -18.24 -5.74 7.93
C PHE A 277 -19.47 -6.09 7.10
N ARG A 278 -19.95 -5.14 6.33
CA ARG A 278 -20.92 -5.34 5.24
C ARG A 278 -20.52 -4.52 4.02
N LEU A 279 -21.07 -4.88 2.87
CA LEU A 279 -20.89 -4.13 1.64
C LEU A 279 -22.23 -3.54 1.19
N ASP A 280 -22.20 -2.26 0.84
CA ASP A 280 -23.39 -1.49 0.41
C ASP A 280 -23.09 -0.67 -0.85
N GLY A 281 -24.13 -0.07 -1.46
CA GLY A 281 -23.99 0.87 -2.57
C GLY A 281 -23.50 0.24 -3.88
N ASN A 282 -23.85 -1.00 -4.18
CA ASN A 282 -23.36 -1.73 -5.35
C ASN A 282 -23.74 -1.07 -6.68
N GLN A 283 -22.75 -0.50 -7.38
CA GLN A 283 -22.84 -0.09 -8.79
C GLN A 283 -21.91 -0.98 -9.61
N GLY A 284 -22.42 -2.10 -10.12
CA GLY A 284 -21.67 -3.13 -10.83
C GLY A 284 -21.92 -4.51 -10.24
N GLU A 285 -20.97 -5.42 -10.38
CA GLU A 285 -21.11 -6.83 -9.98
C GLU A 285 -19.97 -7.27 -9.08
N VAL A 286 -20.32 -7.78 -7.90
CA VAL A 286 -19.44 -8.50 -6.98
C VAL A 286 -19.66 -9.98 -7.15
N LEU A 287 -18.60 -10.74 -7.34
CA LEU A 287 -18.62 -12.17 -7.58
C LEU A 287 -18.37 -12.96 -6.30
N GLU A 288 -17.39 -12.52 -5.50
CA GLU A 288 -16.90 -13.29 -4.35
C GLU A 288 -16.21 -12.36 -3.35
N LEU A 289 -16.25 -12.75 -2.08
CA LEU A 289 -15.48 -12.13 -0.99
C LEU A 289 -14.51 -13.16 -0.43
N ARG A 290 -13.26 -12.76 -0.24
CA ARG A 290 -12.23 -13.60 0.41
C ARG A 290 -11.66 -12.86 1.59
N ILE A 291 -11.36 -13.59 2.65
CA ILE A 291 -10.74 -13.04 3.85
C ILE A 291 -9.37 -13.65 4.03
N HIS A 292 -8.36 -12.80 4.02
CA HIS A 292 -6.97 -13.13 4.28
C HIS A 292 -6.62 -12.70 5.70
N CYS A 293 -6.28 -13.61 6.59
CA CYS A 293 -5.90 -13.31 7.96
C CYS A 293 -4.57 -13.98 8.34
N ASP A 294 -3.96 -13.55 9.43
CA ASP A 294 -2.73 -14.17 9.95
C ASP A 294 -2.93 -15.63 10.39
N ARG A 295 -4.16 -16.02 10.71
CA ARG A 295 -4.48 -17.38 11.24
C ARG A 295 -5.67 -18.01 10.56
N GLY A 296 -5.99 -17.60 9.33
CA GLY A 296 -7.14 -18.20 8.64
C GLY A 296 -7.45 -17.57 7.29
N TYR A 297 -8.28 -18.28 6.58
CA TYR A 297 -8.76 -17.93 5.25
C TYR A 297 -10.23 -18.33 5.11
N ALA A 298 -11.04 -17.51 4.48
CA ALA A 298 -12.42 -17.82 4.16
C ALA A 298 -12.86 -17.23 2.83
N ILE A 299 -13.80 -17.93 2.19
CA ILE A 299 -14.50 -17.45 0.99
C ILE A 299 -15.98 -17.34 1.32
N PHE A 300 -16.58 -16.20 0.95
CA PHE A 300 -18.00 -15.95 1.10
C PHE A 300 -18.63 -15.63 -0.24
N THR A 301 -19.82 -16.16 -0.46
CA THR A 301 -20.69 -15.64 -1.54
C THR A 301 -21.19 -14.25 -1.15
N PHE A 302 -21.06 -13.31 -2.06
CA PHE A 302 -21.55 -11.96 -1.81
C PHE A 302 -23.08 -11.94 -1.72
N THR A 303 -23.59 -11.34 -0.66
CA THR A 303 -25.01 -11.04 -0.48
C THR A 303 -25.12 -9.56 -0.08
N PRO A 304 -25.87 -8.73 -0.83
CA PRO A 304 -26.03 -7.32 -0.51
C PRO A 304 -26.52 -7.09 0.93
N GLN A 305 -25.93 -6.12 1.62
CA GLN A 305 -26.29 -5.69 2.98
C GLN A 305 -26.15 -6.76 4.08
N MET A 306 -25.66 -7.95 3.74
CA MET A 306 -25.37 -8.98 4.74
C MET A 306 -24.24 -8.55 5.65
N LEU A 307 -24.40 -8.75 6.96
CA LEU A 307 -23.33 -8.58 7.94
C LEU A 307 -22.48 -9.85 7.97
N TYR A 308 -21.21 -9.71 7.62
CA TYR A 308 -20.21 -10.77 7.70
C TYR A 308 -19.44 -10.60 9.01
N THR A 309 -19.22 -11.70 9.72
CA THR A 309 -18.43 -11.71 10.96
C THR A 309 -17.28 -12.70 10.79
N ILE A 310 -16.09 -12.23 11.12
CA ILE A 310 -14.84 -13.01 11.08
C ILE A 310 -14.52 -13.48 12.49
N ASN A 311 -13.95 -14.65 12.61
CA ASN A 311 -13.45 -15.15 13.89
C ASN A 311 -12.36 -14.17 14.42
N SER A 312 -12.57 -13.64 15.62
CA SER A 312 -11.65 -12.71 16.26
C SER A 312 -10.23 -13.25 16.47
N ASP A 313 -10.10 -14.59 16.58
CA ASP A 313 -8.81 -15.26 16.77
C ASP A 313 -7.94 -15.26 15.50
N TRP A 314 -8.49 -14.89 14.34
CA TRP A 314 -7.76 -14.92 13.07
C TRP A 314 -6.77 -13.77 12.89
N GLN A 315 -6.95 -12.68 13.57
CA GLN A 315 -6.08 -11.48 13.60
C GLN A 315 -5.71 -10.90 12.23
N SER A 316 -5.36 -9.62 12.20
CA SER A 316 -4.82 -8.86 11.04
C SER A 316 -5.50 -9.19 9.70
N CYS A 317 -6.83 -9.15 9.65
CA CYS A 317 -7.56 -9.59 8.48
C CYS A 317 -7.63 -8.52 7.38
N GLY A 318 -7.64 -8.98 6.13
CA GLY A 318 -7.95 -8.18 4.94
C GLY A 318 -9.08 -8.80 4.15
N LEU A 319 -9.95 -7.96 3.62
CA LEU A 319 -11.04 -8.32 2.70
C LEU A 319 -10.57 -8.17 1.26
N VAL A 320 -10.66 -9.22 0.48
CA VAL A 320 -10.53 -9.20 -0.98
C VAL A 320 -11.92 -9.22 -1.60
N VAL A 321 -12.29 -8.16 -2.29
CA VAL A 321 -13.53 -8.10 -3.06
C VAL A 321 -13.22 -8.43 -4.51
N VAL A 322 -13.80 -9.52 -5.01
CA VAL A 322 -13.65 -9.96 -6.40
C VAL A 322 -14.89 -9.56 -7.19
N GLY A 323 -14.71 -8.93 -8.35
CA GLY A 323 -15.84 -8.48 -9.15
C GLY A 323 -15.46 -7.93 -10.51
N VAL A 324 -16.42 -7.30 -11.18
CA VAL A 324 -16.20 -6.64 -12.47
C VAL A 324 -15.45 -5.31 -12.25
N PRO A 325 -14.48 -4.95 -13.11
CA PRO A 325 -13.82 -3.64 -13.04
C PRO A 325 -14.83 -2.48 -13.01
N ASP A 326 -14.43 -1.39 -12.36
CA ASP A 326 -15.25 -0.18 -12.16
C ASP A 326 -16.48 -0.37 -11.24
N THR A 327 -16.67 -1.55 -10.65
CA THR A 327 -17.68 -1.76 -9.61
C THR A 327 -17.35 -0.90 -8.39
N LYS A 328 -18.32 -0.09 -7.95
CA LYS A 328 -18.21 0.82 -6.82
C LYS A 328 -19.02 0.32 -5.63
N LEU A 329 -18.42 0.31 -4.48
CA LEU A 329 -18.98 -0.21 -3.22
C LEU A 329 -18.57 0.68 -2.06
N ILE A 330 -19.27 0.48 -0.95
CA ILE A 330 -18.89 1.01 0.36
C ILE A 330 -18.68 -0.18 1.30
N VAL A 331 -17.49 -0.28 1.88
CA VAL A 331 -17.21 -1.18 3.00
C VAL A 331 -17.65 -0.47 4.27
N ILE A 332 -18.47 -1.12 5.07
CA ILE A 332 -19.06 -0.58 6.30
C ILE A 332 -18.68 -1.49 7.46
#